data_988f185dad646b784d17a717c754d880
#
_entry.id   988f185dad646b784d17a717c754d880
#
_cell.length_a   1.000
_cell.length_b   1.000
_cell.length_c   1.000
_cell.angle_alpha   90.00
_cell.angle_beta   90.00
_cell.angle_gamma   90.00
#
_symmetry.space_group_name_H-M   'P 1'
#
loop_
_entity.id
_entity.type
_entity.pdbx_description
1 polymer ?
#
loop_
_entity_poly.entity_id
_entity_poly.type
_entity_poly.pdbx_seq_one_letter_code
_entity_poly.pdbx_strand_id
1 'polypeptide(L)'
;MKHFVDSLSIVKVNGFDNVTSIIDVGTGAGFPGIPLKIVFPEIKITLLDSLNKRIKFLNAVIDELGLENIETIHGRAEDFSKKEDYREQYDLCVSRAVANLATLSEYCLPYVKVGGCFIPYKSGEIDEELNNSKKAVQILGGKIEEVVKF
;
A
#
# COMPACT_ATOMS: atom_id res chain seq x y z
N MET A 1 -19.36 3.67 -1.29
CA MET A 1 -18.84 4.41 -2.46
C MET A 1 -17.65 5.29 -2.14
N LYS A 2 -17.66 6.00 -1.02
CA LYS A 2 -16.54 6.90 -0.66
C LYS A 2 -15.19 6.18 -0.62
N HIS A 3 -15.10 5.04 0.05
CA HIS A 3 -13.85 4.30 0.15
C HIS A 3 -13.34 3.80 -1.20
N PHE A 4 -14.26 3.41 -2.08
CA PHE A 4 -13.88 2.97 -3.42
C PHE A 4 -13.30 4.14 -4.24
N VAL A 5 -13.98 5.27 -4.26
CA VAL A 5 -13.53 6.47 -4.99
C VAL A 5 -12.21 7.00 -4.42
N ASP A 6 -12.09 7.07 -3.08
CA ASP A 6 -10.87 7.51 -2.43
C ASP A 6 -9.69 6.60 -2.78
N SER A 7 -9.95 5.29 -2.88
CA SER A 7 -8.91 4.32 -3.26
C SER A 7 -8.36 4.57 -4.65
N LEU A 8 -9.20 5.02 -5.58
CA LEU A 8 -8.79 5.31 -6.95
C LEU A 8 -8.11 6.66 -7.12
N SER A 9 -8.11 7.51 -6.09
CA SER A 9 -7.49 8.83 -6.16
C SER A 9 -5.98 8.77 -6.42
N ILE A 10 -5.36 7.62 -6.19
CA ILE A 10 -3.93 7.40 -6.42
C ILE A 10 -3.52 7.66 -7.88
N VAL A 11 -4.43 7.54 -8.82
CA VAL A 11 -4.12 7.80 -10.24
C VAL A 11 -3.69 9.24 -10.50
N LYS A 12 -3.94 10.15 -9.56
CA LYS A 12 -3.51 11.55 -9.64
C LYS A 12 -2.03 11.73 -9.31
N VAL A 13 -1.39 10.68 -8.80
CA VAL A 13 0.03 10.73 -8.43
C VAL A 13 0.88 10.53 -9.68
N ASN A 14 1.94 11.34 -9.80
CA ASN A 14 2.86 11.25 -10.93
C ASN A 14 3.55 9.88 -10.98
N GLY A 15 3.68 9.33 -12.18
CA GLY A 15 4.36 8.05 -12.38
C GLY A 15 3.49 6.82 -12.20
N PHE A 16 2.19 6.99 -11.90
CA PHE A 16 1.30 5.83 -11.73
C PHE A 16 1.20 4.97 -13.00
N ASP A 17 1.30 5.58 -14.17
CA ASP A 17 1.22 4.86 -15.46
C ASP A 17 2.30 3.78 -15.62
N ASN A 18 3.39 3.89 -14.88
CA ASN A 18 4.53 2.95 -14.98
C ASN A 18 4.45 1.83 -13.92
N VAL A 19 3.40 1.82 -13.10
CA VAL A 19 3.26 0.84 -12.02
C VAL A 19 2.76 -0.49 -12.56
N THR A 20 3.47 -1.58 -12.26
CA THR A 20 3.10 -2.94 -12.64
C THR A 20 2.86 -3.86 -11.45
N SER A 21 3.32 -3.47 -10.25
CA SER A 21 3.15 -4.25 -9.04
C SER A 21 2.87 -3.34 -7.84
N ILE A 22 1.90 -3.74 -7.02
CA ILE A 22 1.47 -2.99 -5.83
C ILE A 22 1.35 -3.95 -4.66
N ILE A 23 1.85 -3.54 -3.50
CA ILE A 23 1.52 -4.19 -2.23
C ILE A 23 0.70 -3.22 -1.37
N ASP A 24 -0.40 -3.72 -0.81
CA ASP A 24 -1.28 -2.99 0.09
C ASP A 24 -1.08 -3.52 1.50
N VAL A 25 -0.39 -2.76 2.33
CA VAL A 25 0.00 -3.16 3.69
C VAL A 25 -1.08 -2.73 4.68
N GLY A 26 -1.58 -3.71 5.45
CA GLY A 26 -2.69 -3.46 6.36
C GLY A 26 -3.97 -3.19 5.60
N THR A 27 -4.24 -4.01 4.61
CA THR A 27 -5.31 -3.78 3.63
C THR A 27 -6.72 -3.76 4.22
N GLY A 28 -6.94 -4.40 5.37
CA GLY A 28 -8.25 -4.45 6.02
C GLY A 28 -9.31 -5.12 5.15
N ALA A 29 -10.33 -4.37 4.78
CA ALA A 29 -11.41 -4.86 3.90
C ALA A 29 -11.03 -4.87 2.42
N GLY A 30 -9.75 -4.62 2.10
CA GLY A 30 -9.27 -4.65 0.72
C GLY A 30 -9.12 -3.28 0.06
N PHE A 31 -9.02 -2.22 0.85
CA PHE A 31 -8.89 -0.86 0.33
C PHE A 31 -7.49 -0.31 0.63
N PRO A 32 -6.79 0.26 -0.37
CA PRO A 32 -7.22 0.52 -1.74
C PRO A 32 -7.00 -0.63 -2.73
N GLY A 33 -6.45 -1.78 -2.30
CA GLY A 33 -6.02 -2.84 -3.21
C GLY A 33 -7.09 -3.42 -4.12
N ILE A 34 -8.27 -3.78 -3.59
CA ILE A 34 -9.34 -4.38 -4.40
C ILE A 34 -9.88 -3.39 -5.46
N PRO A 35 -10.22 -2.13 -5.12
CA PRO A 35 -10.62 -1.16 -6.14
C PRO A 35 -9.58 -0.97 -7.24
N LEU A 36 -8.30 -0.90 -6.88
CA LEU A 36 -7.23 -0.77 -7.86
C LEU A 36 -7.15 -1.98 -8.77
N LYS A 37 -7.37 -3.18 -8.24
CA LYS A 37 -7.38 -4.40 -9.03
C LYS A 37 -8.52 -4.44 -10.05
N ILE A 38 -9.70 -3.99 -9.62
CA ILE A 38 -10.88 -3.95 -10.48
C ILE A 38 -10.65 -3.02 -11.68
N VAL A 39 -10.07 -1.84 -11.43
CA VAL A 39 -9.86 -0.82 -12.48
C VAL A 39 -8.62 -1.12 -13.32
N PHE A 40 -7.58 -1.71 -12.74
CA PHE A 40 -6.31 -2.02 -13.42
C PHE A 40 -5.99 -3.51 -13.30
N PRO A 41 -6.73 -4.37 -14.00
CA PRO A 41 -6.61 -5.83 -13.81
C PRO A 41 -5.24 -6.41 -14.19
N GLU A 42 -4.45 -5.71 -14.99
CA GLU A 42 -3.10 -6.16 -15.39
C GLU A 42 -2.03 -5.92 -14.32
N ILE A 43 -2.30 -5.07 -13.33
CA ILE A 43 -1.33 -4.81 -12.25
C ILE A 43 -1.36 -5.99 -11.28
N LYS A 44 -0.16 -6.51 -10.93
CA LYS A 44 -0.05 -7.52 -9.87
C LYS A 44 -0.26 -6.86 -8.52
N ILE A 45 -1.20 -7.36 -7.73
CA ILE A 45 -1.53 -6.79 -6.41
C ILE A 45 -1.36 -7.84 -5.32
N THR A 46 -0.69 -7.45 -4.24
CA THR A 46 -0.52 -8.25 -3.04
C THR A 46 -1.21 -7.54 -1.88
N LEU A 47 -2.10 -8.26 -1.18
CA LEU A 47 -2.84 -7.75 -0.03
C LEU A 47 -2.28 -8.39 1.24
N LEU A 48 -1.70 -7.58 2.11
CA LEU A 48 -1.12 -8.06 3.37
C LEU A 48 -1.96 -7.58 4.55
N ASP A 49 -2.31 -8.48 5.46
CA ASP A 49 -2.95 -8.13 6.71
C ASP A 49 -2.55 -9.10 7.82
N SER A 50 -2.48 -8.60 9.05
CA SER A 50 -2.10 -9.39 10.20
C SER A 50 -3.25 -10.20 10.79
N LEU A 51 -4.49 -9.92 10.38
CA LEU A 51 -5.67 -10.61 10.90
C LEU A 51 -6.17 -11.66 9.91
N ASN A 52 -6.12 -12.92 10.31
CA ASN A 52 -6.56 -14.03 9.45
C ASN A 52 -8.02 -13.92 9.03
N LYS A 53 -8.87 -13.37 9.89
CA LYS A 53 -10.29 -13.14 9.59
C LYS A 53 -10.45 -12.24 8.35
N ARG A 54 -9.63 -11.20 8.22
CA ARG A 54 -9.65 -10.30 7.06
C ARG A 54 -9.15 -11.01 5.81
N ILE A 55 -8.11 -11.81 5.94
CA ILE A 55 -7.58 -12.59 4.81
C ILE A 55 -8.63 -13.56 4.28
N LYS A 56 -9.36 -14.24 5.14
CA LYS A 56 -10.46 -15.13 4.73
C LYS A 56 -11.55 -14.37 3.97
N PHE A 57 -11.94 -13.20 4.46
CA PHE A 57 -12.89 -12.33 3.79
C PHE A 57 -12.40 -11.92 2.40
N LEU A 58 -11.14 -11.48 2.31
CA LEU A 58 -10.55 -11.05 1.05
C LEU A 58 -10.50 -12.18 0.01
N ASN A 59 -10.14 -13.38 0.44
CA ASN A 59 -10.14 -14.54 -0.45
C ASN A 59 -11.54 -14.84 -1.00
N ALA A 60 -12.56 -14.72 -0.15
CA ALA A 60 -13.95 -14.88 -0.59
C ALA A 60 -14.36 -13.83 -1.61
N VAL A 61 -13.95 -12.56 -1.41
CA VAL A 61 -14.23 -11.48 -2.36
C VAL A 61 -13.52 -11.72 -3.69
N ILE A 62 -12.26 -12.11 -3.65
CA ILE A 62 -11.46 -12.41 -4.84
C ILE A 62 -12.12 -13.51 -5.67
N ASP A 63 -12.55 -14.59 -5.01
CA ASP A 63 -13.22 -15.71 -5.67
C ASP A 63 -14.57 -15.29 -6.25
N GLU A 64 -15.38 -14.56 -5.49
CA GLU A 64 -16.70 -14.10 -5.92
C GLU A 64 -16.63 -13.18 -7.14
N LEU A 65 -15.63 -12.30 -7.18
CA LEU A 65 -15.44 -11.35 -8.27
C LEU A 65 -14.58 -11.90 -9.41
N GLY A 66 -14.02 -13.11 -9.26
CA GLY A 66 -13.16 -13.71 -10.28
C GLY A 66 -11.90 -12.93 -10.57
N LEU A 67 -11.32 -12.29 -9.55
CA LEU A 67 -10.12 -11.48 -9.73
C LEU A 67 -8.89 -12.36 -9.93
N GLU A 68 -8.03 -11.96 -10.85
CA GLU A 68 -6.79 -12.66 -11.18
C GLU A 68 -5.57 -11.77 -10.91
N ASN A 69 -4.40 -12.39 -10.83
CA ASN A 69 -3.12 -11.70 -10.59
C ASN A 69 -3.14 -10.88 -9.30
N ILE A 70 -3.76 -11.46 -8.27
CA ILE A 70 -3.86 -10.89 -6.93
C ILE A 70 -3.67 -11.99 -5.90
N GLU A 71 -2.89 -11.71 -4.86
CA GLU A 71 -2.65 -12.66 -3.77
C GLU A 71 -2.88 -12.01 -2.42
N THR A 72 -3.17 -12.83 -1.42
CA THR A 72 -3.30 -12.38 -0.03
C THR A 72 -2.19 -13.00 0.81
N ILE A 73 -1.71 -12.26 1.81
CA ILE A 73 -0.71 -12.73 2.75
C ILE A 73 -1.19 -12.45 4.17
N HIS A 74 -1.26 -13.50 4.99
CA HIS A 74 -1.53 -13.37 6.41
C HIS A 74 -0.20 -13.26 7.15
N GLY A 75 0.07 -12.10 7.72
CA GLY A 75 1.31 -11.88 8.45
C GLY A 75 1.51 -10.42 8.83
N ARG A 76 2.61 -10.18 9.51
CA ARG A 76 2.99 -8.84 9.95
C ARG A 76 3.92 -8.20 8.93
N ALA A 77 3.72 -6.90 8.71
CA ALA A 77 4.50 -6.16 7.74
C ALA A 77 6.01 -6.26 8.01
N GLU A 78 6.41 -6.12 9.26
CA GLU A 78 7.81 -6.16 9.65
C GLU A 78 8.47 -7.52 9.47
N ASP A 79 7.69 -8.60 9.44
CA ASP A 79 8.21 -9.95 9.24
C ASP A 79 8.40 -10.26 7.74
N PHE A 80 7.40 -9.97 6.94
CA PHE A 80 7.44 -10.27 5.50
C PHE A 80 8.40 -9.36 4.73
N SER A 81 8.61 -8.12 5.18
CA SER A 81 9.54 -7.22 4.52
C SER A 81 11.00 -7.69 4.57
N LYS A 82 11.30 -8.63 5.45
CA LYS A 82 12.65 -9.22 5.56
C LYS A 82 12.86 -10.40 4.62
N LYS A 83 11.77 -10.92 4.04
CA LYS A 83 11.85 -12.09 3.15
C LYS A 83 12.22 -11.65 1.74
N GLU A 84 13.16 -12.36 1.14
CA GLU A 84 13.69 -12.05 -0.18
C GLU A 84 12.61 -11.90 -1.25
N ASP A 85 11.57 -12.74 -1.20
CA ASP A 85 10.49 -12.70 -2.18
C ASP A 85 9.66 -11.42 -2.12
N TYR A 86 9.73 -10.68 -1.04
CA TYR A 86 8.90 -9.50 -0.80
C TYR A 86 9.68 -8.20 -0.62
N ARG A 87 10.94 -8.28 -0.21
CA ARG A 87 11.76 -7.10 0.03
C ARG A 87 12.15 -6.45 -1.29
N GLU A 88 11.89 -5.14 -1.41
CA GLU A 88 12.25 -4.34 -2.58
C GLU A 88 11.75 -4.93 -3.91
N GLN A 89 10.54 -5.53 -3.87
CA GLN A 89 9.98 -6.21 -5.04
C GLN A 89 8.83 -5.44 -5.72
N TYR A 90 8.34 -4.38 -5.10
CA TYR A 90 7.14 -3.70 -5.59
C TYR A 90 7.43 -2.31 -6.13
N ASP A 91 6.77 -1.96 -7.23
CA ASP A 91 6.81 -0.59 -7.78
C ASP A 91 6.17 0.39 -6.82
N LEU A 92 5.12 -0.06 -6.13
CA LEU A 92 4.32 0.80 -5.28
C LEU A 92 3.89 0.04 -4.04
N CYS A 93 4.03 0.68 -2.89
CA CYS A 93 3.42 0.23 -1.64
C CYS A 93 2.38 1.26 -1.23
N VAL A 94 1.18 0.80 -0.92
CA VAL A 94 0.09 1.66 -0.44
C VAL A 94 -0.36 1.18 0.94
N SER A 95 -0.94 2.08 1.72
CA SER A 95 -1.51 1.72 3.01
C SER A 95 -2.53 2.78 3.45
N ARG A 96 -3.65 2.32 4.00
CA ARG A 96 -4.64 3.17 4.68
C ARG A 96 -4.65 2.93 6.18
N ALA A 97 -3.62 2.25 6.70
CA ALA A 97 -3.51 1.95 8.11
C ALA A 97 -3.46 3.22 8.95
N VAL A 98 -3.94 3.10 10.21
CA VAL A 98 -4.09 4.26 11.11
C VAL A 98 -2.81 4.63 11.86
N ALA A 99 -1.72 3.90 11.71
CA ALA A 99 -0.45 4.25 12.34
C ALA A 99 0.07 5.60 11.84
N ASN A 100 0.92 6.26 12.63
CA ASN A 100 1.50 7.51 12.19
C ASN A 100 2.46 7.31 11.01
N LEU A 101 2.78 8.38 10.29
CA LEU A 101 3.54 8.30 9.05
C LEU A 101 4.96 7.73 9.26
N ALA A 102 5.63 8.06 10.35
CA ALA A 102 6.96 7.52 10.64
C ALA A 102 6.92 6.00 10.79
N THR A 103 5.97 5.49 11.57
CA THR A 103 5.76 4.05 11.77
C THR A 103 5.38 3.35 10.47
N LEU A 104 4.46 3.93 9.69
CA LEU A 104 4.08 3.37 8.39
C LEU A 104 5.27 3.30 7.45
N SER A 105 6.13 4.31 7.45
CA SER A 105 7.33 4.31 6.61
C SER A 105 8.26 3.16 6.96
N GLU A 106 8.44 2.87 8.26
CA GLU A 106 9.24 1.72 8.69
C GLU A 106 8.68 0.40 8.18
N TYR A 107 7.36 0.25 8.18
CA TYR A 107 6.72 -0.99 7.75
C TYR A 107 6.68 -1.13 6.22
N CYS A 108 6.55 -0.05 5.50
CA CYS A 108 6.19 -0.06 4.08
C CYS A 108 7.36 0.18 3.12
N LEU A 109 8.29 1.08 3.44
CA LEU A 109 9.42 1.37 2.55
C LEU A 109 10.24 0.12 2.19
N PRO A 110 10.46 -0.84 3.10
CA PRO A 110 11.24 -2.04 2.75
C PRO A 110 10.65 -2.87 1.61
N TYR A 111 9.36 -2.75 1.30
CA TYR A 111 8.73 -3.46 0.19
C TYR A 111 9.00 -2.82 -1.16
N VAL A 112 9.41 -1.56 -1.17
CA VAL A 112 9.50 -0.76 -2.39
C VAL A 112 10.87 -0.95 -3.03
N LYS A 113 10.88 -1.25 -4.33
CA LYS A 113 12.13 -1.36 -5.07
C LYS A 113 12.75 0.03 -5.29
N VAL A 114 14.04 0.08 -5.62
CA VAL A 114 14.73 1.33 -5.96
C VAL A 114 13.98 1.97 -7.15
N GLY A 115 13.62 3.23 -7.02
CA GLY A 115 12.83 3.95 -8.02
C GLY A 115 11.32 3.83 -7.86
N GLY A 116 10.85 2.99 -6.92
CA GLY A 116 9.43 2.88 -6.60
C GLY A 116 8.98 3.90 -5.57
N CYS A 117 7.73 3.81 -5.16
CA CYS A 117 7.10 4.76 -4.23
C CYS A 117 6.31 4.08 -3.13
N PHE A 118 6.27 4.73 -1.97
CA PHE A 118 5.31 4.42 -0.91
C PHE A 118 4.30 5.56 -0.84
N ILE A 119 3.00 5.22 -0.89
CA ILE A 119 1.93 6.20 -0.83
C ILE A 119 0.97 5.84 0.31
N PRO A 120 1.08 6.53 1.46
CA PRO A 120 0.10 6.37 2.53
C PRO A 120 -1.14 7.20 2.23
N TYR A 121 -2.31 6.61 2.43
CA TYR A 121 -3.57 7.33 2.37
C TYR A 121 -3.87 7.87 3.77
N LYS A 122 -3.83 9.19 3.92
CA LYS A 122 -4.06 9.86 5.20
C LYS A 122 -5.23 10.84 5.08
N SER A 123 -5.91 11.08 6.19
CA SER A 123 -6.99 12.06 6.27
C SER A 123 -6.68 13.11 7.31
N GLY A 124 -7.29 14.30 7.16
CA GLY A 124 -7.12 15.41 8.10
C GLY A 124 -5.83 16.18 7.89
N GLU A 125 -5.41 16.91 8.93
CA GLU A 125 -4.19 17.73 8.90
C GLU A 125 -2.97 16.86 9.13
N ILE A 126 -2.06 16.84 8.18
CA ILE A 126 -0.88 15.97 8.21
C ILE A 126 0.45 16.70 8.27
N ASP A 127 0.47 18.03 8.25
CA ASP A 127 1.71 18.79 8.15
C ASP A 127 2.67 18.52 9.31
N GLU A 128 2.16 18.44 10.54
CA GLU A 128 2.97 18.14 11.71
C GLU A 128 3.50 16.70 11.65
N GLU A 129 2.63 15.74 11.32
CA GLU A 129 3.01 14.33 11.17
C GLU A 129 4.06 14.17 10.08
N LEU A 130 3.91 14.90 8.98
CA LEU A 130 4.84 14.90 7.87
C LEU A 130 6.22 15.40 8.31
N ASN A 131 6.27 16.51 9.02
CA ASN A 131 7.52 17.06 9.54
C ASN A 131 8.21 16.10 10.50
N ASN A 132 7.46 15.46 11.38
CA ASN A 132 8.01 14.51 12.35
C ASN A 132 8.54 13.25 11.69
N SER A 133 8.07 12.90 10.49
CA SER A 133 8.47 11.68 9.80
C SER A 133 9.66 11.83 8.87
N LYS A 134 10.07 13.06 8.52
CA LYS A 134 11.14 13.30 7.54
C LYS A 134 12.44 12.58 7.88
N LYS A 135 12.85 12.62 9.14
CA LYS A 135 14.09 11.97 9.59
C LYS A 135 13.99 10.45 9.47
N ALA A 136 12.85 9.87 9.84
CA ALA A 136 12.62 8.43 9.73
C ALA A 136 12.69 7.99 8.26
N VAL A 137 12.06 8.75 7.36
CA VAL A 137 12.07 8.47 5.93
C VAL A 137 13.50 8.48 5.38
N GLN A 138 14.30 9.46 5.77
CA GLN A 138 15.71 9.55 5.34
C GLN A 138 16.55 8.37 5.83
N ILE A 139 16.37 7.98 7.09
CA ILE A 139 17.08 6.82 7.67
C ILE A 139 16.76 5.55 6.91
N LEU A 140 15.52 5.40 6.44
CA LEU A 140 15.06 4.24 5.66
C LEU A 140 15.48 4.30 4.18
N GLY A 141 16.18 5.36 3.76
CA GLY A 141 16.67 5.52 2.39
C GLY A 141 15.68 6.15 1.43
N GLY A 142 14.59 6.69 1.96
CA GLY A 142 13.57 7.34 1.14
C GLY A 142 13.66 8.86 1.17
N LYS A 143 12.75 9.50 0.45
CA LYS A 143 12.53 10.94 0.52
C LYS A 143 11.06 11.23 0.23
N ILE A 144 10.58 12.36 0.75
CA ILE A 144 9.21 12.79 0.49
C ILE A 144 9.21 13.57 -0.83
N GLU A 145 8.59 12.99 -1.85
CA GLU A 145 8.52 13.60 -3.20
C GLU A 145 7.35 14.56 -3.35
N GLU A 146 6.19 14.15 -2.85
CA GLU A 146 4.96 14.84 -3.18
C GLU A 146 3.90 14.62 -2.10
N VAL A 147 3.11 15.66 -1.82
CA VAL A 147 1.90 15.56 -0.98
C VAL A 147 0.73 15.97 -1.85
N VAL A 148 -0.19 15.02 -2.06
CA VAL A 148 -1.40 15.27 -2.86
C VAL A 148 -2.59 15.31 -1.92
N LYS A 149 -3.33 16.41 -1.94
CA LYS A 149 -4.54 16.60 -1.12
C LYS A 149 -5.77 16.50 -2.00
N PHE A 150 -6.78 15.80 -1.49
CA PHE A 150 -8.03 15.55 -2.22
C PHE A 150 -9.23 16.15 -1.51
#